data_0bb576827141bd3cde5509df7cfebfd5
#
_entry.id   0bb576827141bd3cde5509df7cfebfd5
#
_cell.length_a   1.000
_cell.length_b   1.000
_cell.length_c   1.000
_cell.angle_alpha   90.00
_cell.angle_beta   90.00
_cell.angle_gamma   90.00
#
_symmetry.space_group_name_H-M   'P 1'
#
loop_
_entity.id
_entity.type
_entity.pdbx_description
1 polymer ?
#
loop_
_entity_poly.entity_id
_entity_poly.type
_entity_poly.pdbx_seq_one_letter_code
_entity_poly.pdbx_strand_id
1 'polypeptide(L)'
;LEHFRRYLMESGCRMVFITAGMGGGTGTGAAPVIAKLAKEMEMLTVGIVTSPLVSEGKRRWKQAMEAIAQLEQNVDALLVIDNDNVVRAYDDLPLHEAFSRADDVLSTATRGIAEIVTRESDLVGVDFADVAEVMRNCGRAHMSVTSACGENRVDKVLKASLCSPLLGHQEITGAKNILLNFSVPDSDELKTREVKQV
;
A
#
# COMPACT_ATOMS: atom_id res chain seq x y z
N LEU A 1 -14.05 5.49 20.97
CA LEU A 1 -13.44 6.45 20.03
C LEU A 1 -12.68 7.54 20.77
N GLU A 2 -13.20 8.12 21.85
CA GLU A 2 -12.50 9.20 22.58
C GLU A 2 -11.17 8.77 23.19
N HIS A 3 -11.09 7.56 23.73
CA HIS A 3 -9.82 7.02 24.24
C HIS A 3 -8.77 6.89 23.12
N PHE A 4 -9.20 6.44 21.94
CA PHE A 4 -8.32 6.32 20.78
C PHE A 4 -7.89 7.71 20.25
N ARG A 5 -8.81 8.67 20.20
CA ARG A 5 -8.50 10.08 19.84
C ARG A 5 -7.43 10.65 20.77
N ARG A 6 -7.60 10.51 22.08
CA ARG A 6 -6.62 10.98 23.08
C ARG A 6 -5.25 10.32 22.87
N TYR A 7 -5.22 9.01 22.66
CA TYR A 7 -3.98 8.28 22.38
C TYR A 7 -3.25 8.83 21.15
N LEU A 8 -3.96 9.06 20.06
CA LEU A 8 -3.37 9.62 18.83
C LEU A 8 -2.85 11.05 19.07
N MET A 9 -3.55 11.87 19.82
CA MET A 9 -3.08 13.24 20.17
C MET A 9 -1.82 13.22 21.02
N GLU A 10 -1.77 12.36 22.02
CA GLU A 10 -0.62 12.23 22.95
C GLU A 10 0.61 11.64 22.26
N SER A 11 0.43 10.81 21.25
CA SER A 11 1.52 10.16 20.52
C SER A 11 2.28 11.09 19.57
N GLY A 12 1.74 12.26 19.23
CA GLY A 12 2.31 13.17 18.24
C GLY A 12 2.39 12.59 16.82
N CYS A 13 1.60 11.56 16.54
CA CYS A 13 1.56 10.89 15.23
C CYS A 13 1.09 11.85 14.14
N ARG A 14 1.79 11.88 13.03
CA ARG A 14 1.43 12.66 11.84
C ARG A 14 0.80 11.79 10.74
N MET A 15 0.96 10.47 10.83
CA MET A 15 0.47 9.49 9.84
C MET A 15 -0.12 8.29 10.54
N VAL A 16 -1.19 7.74 9.97
CA VAL A 16 -1.87 6.54 10.46
C VAL A 16 -2.06 5.56 9.32
N PHE A 17 -1.61 4.32 9.52
CA PHE A 17 -1.91 3.20 8.65
C PHE A 17 -3.09 2.41 9.21
N ILE A 18 -4.08 2.16 8.38
CA ILE A 18 -5.24 1.33 8.69
C ILE A 18 -5.18 0.09 7.83
N THR A 19 -4.84 -1.03 8.45
CA THR A 19 -4.76 -2.33 7.76
C THR A 19 -5.91 -3.22 8.18
N ALA A 20 -6.63 -3.80 7.21
CA ALA A 20 -7.75 -4.68 7.50
C ALA A 20 -8.07 -5.64 6.34
N GLY A 21 -8.49 -6.86 6.69
CA GLY A 21 -9.20 -7.74 5.76
C GLY A 21 -10.68 -7.35 5.69
N MET A 22 -11.18 -7.05 4.49
CA MET A 22 -12.57 -6.65 4.27
C MET A 22 -13.48 -7.87 4.06
N GLY A 23 -14.76 -7.70 4.38
CA GLY A 23 -15.77 -8.78 4.29
C GLY A 23 -16.05 -9.50 5.59
N GLY A 24 -15.24 -9.32 6.62
CA GLY A 24 -15.51 -9.77 8.00
C GLY A 24 -16.27 -8.71 8.80
N GLY A 25 -16.47 -8.96 10.10
CA GLY A 25 -17.19 -8.02 10.98
C GLY A 25 -16.34 -6.85 11.43
N THR A 26 -15.16 -7.13 12.00
CA THR A 26 -14.31 -6.14 12.67
C THR A 26 -13.67 -5.16 11.68
N GLY A 27 -12.92 -5.67 10.70
CA GLY A 27 -12.23 -4.82 9.72
C GLY A 27 -13.20 -3.97 8.90
N THR A 28 -14.28 -4.59 8.41
CA THR A 28 -15.32 -3.95 7.61
C THR A 28 -16.01 -2.80 8.36
N GLY A 29 -16.31 -3.00 9.66
CA GLY A 29 -17.04 -2.02 10.46
C GLY A 29 -16.14 -0.96 11.10
N ALA A 30 -14.95 -1.34 11.57
CA ALA A 30 -14.08 -0.44 12.32
C ALA A 30 -13.20 0.46 11.44
N ALA A 31 -12.68 -0.06 10.33
CA ALA A 31 -11.71 0.67 9.50
C ALA A 31 -12.23 2.03 9.01
N PRO A 32 -13.45 2.15 8.42
CA PRO A 32 -13.95 3.45 7.97
C PRO A 32 -14.15 4.46 9.11
N VAL A 33 -14.54 3.97 10.29
CA VAL A 33 -14.78 4.82 11.47
C VAL A 33 -13.47 5.37 12.03
N ILE A 34 -12.45 4.53 12.12
CA ILE A 34 -11.11 4.93 12.57
C ILE A 34 -10.48 5.88 11.54
N ALA A 35 -10.63 5.60 10.26
CA ALA A 35 -10.14 6.45 9.18
C ALA A 35 -10.73 7.86 9.26
N LYS A 36 -12.04 7.95 9.42
CA LYS A 36 -12.74 9.22 9.58
C LYS A 36 -12.17 10.03 10.75
N LEU A 37 -11.97 9.38 11.90
CA LEU A 37 -11.41 10.02 13.07
C LEU A 37 -9.99 10.54 12.82
N ALA A 38 -9.12 9.73 12.21
CA ALA A 38 -7.75 10.12 11.90
C ALA A 38 -7.71 11.30 10.91
N LYS A 39 -8.57 11.28 9.88
CA LYS A 39 -8.71 12.37 8.91
C LYS A 39 -9.24 13.66 9.55
N GLU A 40 -10.21 13.57 10.47
CA GLU A 40 -10.70 14.72 11.25
C GLU A 40 -9.59 15.34 12.13
N MET A 41 -8.58 14.59 12.48
CA MET A 41 -7.40 15.04 13.23
C MET A 41 -6.27 15.51 12.32
N GLU A 42 -6.53 15.69 11.03
CA GLU A 42 -5.58 16.14 10.00
C GLU A 42 -4.34 15.24 9.82
N MET A 43 -4.41 13.99 10.30
CA MET A 43 -3.36 13.01 10.10
C MET A 43 -3.38 12.49 8.67
N LEU A 44 -2.20 12.25 8.08
CA LEU A 44 -2.12 11.54 6.81
C LEU A 44 -2.62 10.12 7.01
N THR A 45 -3.77 9.80 6.43
CA THR A 45 -4.48 8.54 6.67
C THR A 45 -4.36 7.64 5.45
N VAL A 46 -3.68 6.51 5.61
CA VAL A 46 -3.46 5.52 4.56
C VAL A 46 -4.18 4.22 4.89
N GLY A 47 -5.11 3.83 4.02
CA GLY A 47 -5.77 2.54 4.10
C GLY A 47 -5.05 1.49 3.25
N ILE A 48 -4.78 0.32 3.82
CA ILE A 48 -4.21 -0.83 3.10
C ILE A 48 -5.07 -2.04 3.46
N VAL A 49 -5.90 -2.48 2.53
CA VAL A 49 -6.92 -3.49 2.81
C VAL A 49 -6.92 -4.60 1.78
N THR A 50 -7.37 -5.78 2.18
CA THR A 50 -7.56 -6.90 1.28
C THR A 50 -9.04 -7.09 0.97
N SER A 51 -9.39 -7.38 -0.30
CA SER A 51 -10.71 -7.86 -0.67
C SER A 51 -10.82 -9.37 -0.48
N PRO A 52 -11.99 -9.90 -0.09
CA PRO A 52 -12.19 -11.34 0.00
C PRO A 52 -12.17 -12.01 -1.38
N LEU A 53 -11.88 -13.29 -1.42
CA LEU A 53 -12.04 -14.10 -2.63
C LEU A 53 -13.50 -14.12 -3.08
N VAL A 54 -13.74 -14.12 -4.39
CA VAL A 54 -15.09 -14.29 -4.95
C VAL A 54 -15.70 -15.61 -4.48
N SER A 55 -14.90 -16.66 -4.30
CA SER A 55 -15.33 -17.97 -3.77
C SER A 55 -15.82 -17.96 -2.33
N GLU A 56 -15.51 -16.92 -1.54
CA GLU A 56 -16.02 -16.76 -0.16
C GLU A 56 -17.50 -16.37 -0.09
N GLY A 57 -18.10 -16.08 -1.22
CA GLY A 57 -19.54 -15.87 -1.39
C GLY A 57 -19.95 -14.42 -1.59
N LYS A 58 -21.03 -14.25 -2.36
CA LYS A 58 -21.53 -12.94 -2.82
C LYS A 58 -21.84 -11.96 -1.69
N ARG A 59 -22.33 -12.46 -0.55
CA ARG A 59 -22.67 -11.61 0.61
C ARG A 59 -21.42 -10.94 1.17
N ARG A 60 -20.38 -11.75 1.39
CA ARG A 60 -19.10 -11.29 1.96
C ARG A 60 -18.41 -10.30 1.03
N TRP A 61 -18.41 -10.64 -0.25
CA TRP A 61 -17.86 -9.77 -1.29
C TRP A 61 -18.58 -8.41 -1.36
N LYS A 62 -19.93 -8.40 -1.40
CA LYS A 62 -20.72 -7.17 -1.42
C LYS A 62 -20.44 -6.30 -0.20
N GLN A 63 -20.41 -6.91 0.99
CA GLN A 63 -20.14 -6.23 2.25
C GLN A 63 -18.74 -5.60 2.27
N ALA A 64 -17.74 -6.29 1.70
CA ALA A 64 -16.39 -5.77 1.54
C ALA A 64 -16.37 -4.55 0.60
N MET A 65 -16.99 -4.63 -0.56
CA MET A 65 -17.00 -3.52 -1.53
C MET A 65 -17.69 -2.27 -0.97
N GLU A 66 -18.79 -2.42 -0.24
CA GLU A 66 -19.47 -1.31 0.43
C GLU A 66 -18.56 -0.64 1.48
N ALA A 67 -17.83 -1.43 2.26
CA ALA A 67 -16.92 -0.90 3.27
C ALA A 67 -15.65 -0.26 2.65
N ILE A 68 -15.12 -0.84 1.57
CA ILE A 68 -14.01 -0.25 0.82
C ILE A 68 -14.42 1.11 0.26
N ALA A 69 -15.62 1.24 -0.32
CA ALA A 69 -16.14 2.51 -0.81
C ALA A 69 -16.31 3.56 0.31
N GLN A 70 -16.73 3.14 1.51
CA GLN A 70 -16.81 4.03 2.67
C GLN A 70 -15.43 4.43 3.18
N LEU A 71 -14.48 3.48 3.20
CA LEU A 71 -13.10 3.75 3.62
C LEU A 71 -12.42 4.74 2.68
N GLU A 72 -12.61 4.58 1.36
CA GLU A 72 -12.05 5.44 0.33
C GLU A 72 -12.39 6.93 0.53
N GLN A 73 -13.58 7.23 1.03
CA GLN A 73 -14.01 8.60 1.34
C GLN A 73 -13.33 9.18 2.61
N ASN A 74 -12.79 8.32 3.45
CA ASN A 74 -12.27 8.66 4.77
C ASN A 74 -10.75 8.51 4.89
N VAL A 75 -10.04 8.15 3.82
CA VAL A 75 -8.57 8.08 3.78
C VAL A 75 -8.01 9.06 2.75
N ASP A 76 -6.73 9.36 2.83
CA ASP A 76 -6.00 10.15 1.84
C ASP A 76 -5.54 9.27 0.68
N ALA A 77 -5.03 8.09 1.00
CA ALA A 77 -4.61 7.07 0.04
C ALA A 77 -5.19 5.70 0.42
N LEU A 78 -5.69 4.95 -0.55
CA LEU A 78 -6.24 3.62 -0.35
C LEU A 78 -5.59 2.60 -1.29
N LEU A 79 -4.87 1.65 -0.71
CA LEU A 79 -4.42 0.44 -1.39
C LEU A 79 -5.44 -0.68 -1.16
N VAL A 80 -5.94 -1.25 -2.24
CA VAL A 80 -6.81 -2.44 -2.18
C VAL A 80 -6.08 -3.60 -2.83
N ILE A 81 -5.71 -4.59 -2.02
CA ILE A 81 -5.07 -5.83 -2.47
C ILE A 81 -6.18 -6.83 -2.77
N ASP A 82 -6.27 -7.25 -4.02
CA ASP A 82 -7.26 -8.21 -4.46
C ASP A 82 -6.73 -9.64 -4.22
N ASN A 83 -7.37 -10.36 -3.28
CA ASN A 83 -6.96 -11.71 -2.95
C ASN A 83 -7.14 -12.68 -4.12
N ASP A 84 -8.09 -12.47 -5.04
CA ASP A 84 -8.21 -13.30 -6.24
C ASP A 84 -6.98 -13.17 -7.15
N ASN A 85 -6.42 -11.96 -7.27
CA ASN A 85 -5.20 -11.73 -8.04
C ASN A 85 -3.97 -12.34 -7.34
N VAL A 86 -3.92 -12.24 -6.00
CA VAL A 86 -2.84 -12.88 -5.23
C VAL A 86 -2.88 -14.41 -5.41
N VAL A 87 -4.04 -15.02 -5.27
CA VAL A 87 -4.19 -16.47 -5.45
C VAL A 87 -3.83 -16.90 -6.88
N ARG A 88 -4.23 -16.12 -7.91
CA ARG A 88 -3.83 -16.39 -9.29
C ARG A 88 -2.33 -16.27 -9.52
N ALA A 89 -1.67 -15.34 -8.85
CA ALA A 89 -0.21 -15.16 -8.96
C ALA A 89 0.57 -16.34 -8.34
N TYR A 90 -0.08 -17.06 -7.44
CA TYR A 90 0.50 -18.19 -6.69
C TYR A 90 -0.34 -19.46 -6.84
N ASP A 91 -0.89 -19.70 -8.04
CA ASP A 91 -1.80 -20.82 -8.35
C ASP A 91 -1.18 -22.21 -8.14
N ASP A 92 0.14 -22.31 -8.18
CA ASP A 92 0.89 -23.55 -7.88
C ASP A 92 1.04 -23.82 -6.37
N LEU A 93 0.66 -22.89 -5.48
CA LEU A 93 0.80 -23.05 -4.04
C LEU A 93 -0.47 -23.63 -3.39
N PRO A 94 -0.33 -24.37 -2.28
CA PRO A 94 -1.47 -24.72 -1.44
C PRO A 94 -2.23 -23.46 -0.99
N LEU A 95 -3.56 -23.55 -0.90
CA LEU A 95 -4.42 -22.41 -0.61
C LEU A 95 -4.02 -21.64 0.68
N HIS A 96 -3.60 -22.35 1.72
CA HIS A 96 -3.16 -21.71 2.97
C HIS A 96 -1.86 -20.91 2.79
N GLU A 97 -0.96 -21.34 1.91
CA GLU A 97 0.25 -20.60 1.58
C GLU A 97 -0.07 -19.37 0.72
N ALA A 98 -1.02 -19.47 -0.20
CA ALA A 98 -1.48 -18.34 -0.99
C ALA A 98 -2.07 -17.23 -0.10
N PHE A 99 -2.84 -17.57 0.94
CA PHE A 99 -3.31 -16.60 1.93
C PHE A 99 -2.18 -15.99 2.75
N SER A 100 -1.18 -16.80 3.15
CA SER A 100 0.00 -16.25 3.84
C SER A 100 0.74 -15.25 2.96
N ARG A 101 0.81 -15.49 1.65
CA ARG A 101 1.38 -14.52 0.70
C ARG A 101 0.58 -13.22 0.60
N ALA A 102 -0.75 -13.29 0.69
CA ALA A 102 -1.59 -12.07 0.75
C ALA A 102 -1.27 -11.22 2.00
N ASP A 103 -1.08 -11.87 3.14
CA ASP A 103 -0.68 -11.19 4.38
C ASP A 103 0.75 -10.61 4.29
N ASP A 104 1.68 -11.32 3.65
CA ASP A 104 3.04 -10.84 3.37
C ASP A 104 3.01 -9.60 2.48
N VAL A 105 2.13 -9.56 1.49
CA VAL A 105 1.94 -8.40 0.60
C VAL A 105 1.45 -7.19 1.39
N LEU A 106 0.44 -7.38 2.25
CA LEU A 106 -0.09 -6.33 3.12
C LEU A 106 1.00 -5.75 4.02
N SER A 107 1.78 -6.63 4.64
CA SER A 107 2.91 -6.27 5.50
C SER A 107 4.00 -5.54 4.72
N THR A 108 4.36 -6.02 3.54
CA THR A 108 5.38 -5.43 2.68
C THR A 108 4.97 -4.05 2.18
N ALA A 109 3.70 -3.88 1.78
CA ALA A 109 3.16 -2.58 1.36
C ALA A 109 3.22 -1.55 2.51
N THR A 110 2.75 -1.94 3.69
CA THR A 110 2.78 -1.07 4.87
C THR A 110 4.21 -0.67 5.23
N ARG A 111 5.11 -1.65 5.28
CA ARG A 111 6.52 -1.43 5.60
C ARG A 111 7.20 -0.55 4.57
N GLY A 112 6.98 -0.80 3.27
CA GLY A 112 7.57 -0.03 2.20
C GLY A 112 7.24 1.45 2.28
N ILE A 113 5.99 1.81 2.54
CA ILE A 113 5.60 3.22 2.72
C ILE A 113 6.21 3.78 4.01
N ALA A 114 6.18 3.03 5.10
CA ALA A 114 6.77 3.47 6.36
C ALA A 114 8.29 3.69 6.26
N GLU A 115 9.00 2.83 5.56
CA GLU A 115 10.44 2.96 5.33
C GLU A 115 10.81 4.20 4.54
N ILE A 116 10.00 4.61 3.55
CA ILE A 116 10.25 5.86 2.80
C ILE A 116 10.26 7.07 3.74
N VAL A 117 9.39 7.07 4.76
CA VAL A 117 9.24 8.20 5.70
C VAL A 117 10.26 8.15 6.84
N THR A 118 10.70 6.95 7.23
CA THR A 118 11.52 6.76 8.44
C THR A 118 13.00 6.56 8.16
N ARG A 119 13.37 6.15 6.94
CA ARG A 119 14.77 5.94 6.58
C ARG A 119 15.42 7.26 6.21
N GLU A 120 16.51 7.55 6.89
CA GLU A 120 17.45 8.59 6.45
C GLU A 120 18.16 8.10 5.19
N SER A 121 18.22 8.95 4.18
CA SER A 121 18.93 8.67 2.91
C SER A 121 20.21 9.48 2.85
N ASP A 122 21.31 8.82 2.49
CA ASP A 122 22.62 9.47 2.35
C ASP A 122 22.73 10.36 1.11
N LEU A 123 21.89 10.14 0.10
CA LEU A 123 21.97 10.84 -1.20
C LEU A 123 20.84 11.85 -1.41
N VAL A 124 19.60 11.38 -1.41
CA VAL A 124 18.40 12.22 -1.59
C VAL A 124 17.37 11.73 -0.56
N GLY A 125 17.19 12.50 0.48
CA GLY A 125 16.17 12.21 1.48
C GLY A 125 14.78 12.59 0.96
N VAL A 126 13.83 11.70 1.10
CA VAL A 126 12.41 11.99 0.96
C VAL A 126 11.87 12.21 2.37
N ASP A 127 11.43 13.41 2.66
CA ASP A 127 10.88 13.68 3.97
C ASP A 127 9.38 13.38 4.05
N PHE A 128 8.83 13.49 5.25
CA PHE A 128 7.39 13.26 5.45
C PHE A 128 6.53 14.25 4.65
N ALA A 129 7.00 15.47 4.41
CA ALA A 129 6.24 16.50 3.71
C ALA A 129 6.08 16.12 2.23
N ASP A 130 7.15 15.60 1.60
CA ASP A 130 7.13 15.11 0.22
C ASP A 130 6.14 13.95 0.05
N VAL A 131 6.19 12.96 0.96
CA VAL A 131 5.27 11.83 0.96
C VAL A 131 3.83 12.29 1.19
N ALA A 132 3.62 13.21 2.13
CA ALA A 132 2.31 13.74 2.42
C ALA A 132 1.72 14.53 1.24
N GLU A 133 2.53 15.29 0.49
CA GLU A 133 2.09 16.00 -0.71
C GLU A 133 1.60 15.04 -1.78
N VAL A 134 2.32 13.96 -2.04
CA VAL A 134 1.95 12.95 -3.03
C VAL A 134 0.73 12.15 -2.62
N MET A 135 0.62 11.78 -1.34
CA MET A 135 -0.41 10.86 -0.85
C MET A 135 -1.69 11.54 -0.38
N ARG A 136 -1.66 12.84 -0.04
CA ARG A 136 -2.84 13.53 0.48
C ARG A 136 -3.93 13.68 -0.58
N ASN A 137 -5.13 13.17 -0.25
CA ASN A 137 -6.30 13.13 -1.16
C ASN A 137 -6.00 12.46 -2.52
N CYS A 138 -5.08 11.52 -2.56
CA CYS A 138 -4.73 10.84 -3.80
C CYS A 138 -5.82 9.83 -4.23
N GLY A 139 -6.66 9.38 -3.29
CA GLY A 139 -7.69 8.38 -3.56
C GLY A 139 -7.10 6.97 -3.66
N ARG A 140 -7.42 6.24 -4.72
CA ARG A 140 -6.83 4.90 -4.91
C ARG A 140 -5.38 4.99 -5.30
N ALA A 141 -4.55 4.24 -4.58
CA ALA A 141 -3.13 4.09 -4.82
C ALA A 141 -2.79 2.66 -5.21
N HIS A 142 -1.72 2.52 -5.98
CA HIS A 142 -1.11 1.24 -6.30
C HIS A 142 0.32 1.24 -5.81
N MET A 143 0.78 0.10 -5.37
CA MET A 143 2.15 -0.08 -4.91
C MET A 143 2.73 -1.36 -5.49
N SER A 144 3.99 -1.30 -5.86
CA SER A 144 4.77 -2.45 -6.27
C SER A 144 6.14 -2.39 -5.61
N VAL A 145 6.62 -3.52 -5.14
CA VAL A 145 7.95 -3.69 -4.58
C VAL A 145 8.64 -4.79 -5.39
N THR A 146 9.72 -4.42 -6.05
CA THR A 146 10.47 -5.34 -6.92
C THR A 146 11.95 -5.17 -6.71
N SER A 147 12.71 -6.22 -6.97
CA SER A 147 14.16 -6.21 -6.89
C SER A 147 14.79 -6.85 -8.12
N ALA A 148 15.93 -6.34 -8.54
CA ALA A 148 16.73 -6.96 -9.59
C ALA A 148 18.21 -6.71 -9.35
N CYS A 149 19.04 -7.58 -9.91
CA CYS A 149 20.50 -7.46 -9.86
C CYS A 149 21.11 -7.67 -11.25
N GLY A 150 22.39 -7.33 -11.38
CA GLY A 150 23.19 -7.50 -12.60
C GLY A 150 22.93 -6.42 -13.65
N GLU A 151 23.24 -6.73 -14.90
CA GLU A 151 23.09 -5.79 -16.01
C GLU A 151 21.63 -5.43 -16.28
N ASN A 152 21.37 -4.16 -16.64
CA ASN A 152 20.05 -3.61 -16.93
C ASN A 152 19.04 -3.81 -15.78
N ARG A 153 19.53 -3.76 -14.54
CA ARG A 153 18.69 -3.97 -13.32
C ARG A 153 17.55 -2.96 -13.22
N VAL A 154 17.76 -1.71 -13.62
CA VAL A 154 16.71 -0.66 -13.59
C VAL A 154 15.58 -1.00 -14.55
N ASP A 155 15.87 -1.35 -15.79
CA ASP A 155 14.85 -1.77 -16.77
C ASP A 155 14.07 -3.00 -16.29
N LYS A 156 14.77 -3.95 -15.66
CA LYS A 156 14.14 -5.15 -15.09
C LYS A 156 13.19 -4.82 -13.95
N VAL A 157 13.63 -3.95 -13.02
CA VAL A 157 12.81 -3.50 -11.90
C VAL A 157 11.58 -2.75 -12.38
N LEU A 158 11.74 -1.78 -13.29
CA LEU A 158 10.63 -1.00 -13.83
C LEU A 158 9.60 -1.89 -14.55
N LYS A 159 10.04 -2.79 -15.40
CA LYS A 159 9.15 -3.74 -16.08
C LYS A 159 8.44 -4.65 -15.10
N ALA A 160 9.15 -5.20 -14.12
CA ALA A 160 8.56 -6.06 -13.10
C ALA A 160 7.56 -5.29 -12.21
N SER A 161 7.85 -4.03 -11.89
CA SER A 161 6.94 -3.16 -11.12
C SER A 161 5.63 -2.92 -11.85
N LEU A 162 5.70 -2.62 -13.14
CA LEU A 162 4.53 -2.36 -13.98
C LEU A 162 3.70 -3.62 -14.29
N CYS A 163 4.34 -4.78 -14.23
CA CYS A 163 3.70 -6.08 -14.47
C CYS A 163 3.35 -6.82 -13.18
N SER A 164 3.44 -6.17 -12.02
CA SER A 164 3.16 -6.83 -10.74
C SER A 164 1.72 -7.34 -10.70
N PRO A 165 1.49 -8.63 -10.38
CA PRO A 165 0.15 -9.18 -10.23
C PRO A 165 -0.65 -8.52 -9.10
N LEU A 166 0.03 -7.83 -8.20
CA LEU A 166 -0.57 -7.06 -7.11
C LEU A 166 -1.24 -5.77 -7.59
N LEU A 167 -0.83 -5.26 -8.75
CA LEU A 167 -1.49 -4.13 -9.41
C LEU A 167 -2.87 -4.52 -9.98
N GLY A 168 -3.13 -5.81 -10.13
CA GLY A 168 -4.32 -6.31 -10.81
C GLY A 168 -4.33 -5.89 -12.29
N HIS A 169 -5.51 -5.88 -12.89
CA HIS A 169 -5.72 -5.37 -14.25
C HIS A 169 -5.92 -3.84 -14.29
N GLN A 170 -5.61 -3.15 -13.21
CA GLN A 170 -5.78 -1.69 -13.18
C GLN A 170 -4.59 -1.07 -13.90
N GLU A 171 -4.87 -0.43 -15.02
CA GLU A 171 -3.89 0.33 -15.76
C GLU A 171 -3.40 1.51 -14.90
N ILE A 172 -2.09 1.69 -14.82
CA ILE A 172 -1.47 2.88 -14.19
C ILE A 172 -1.72 4.12 -15.05
N THR A 173 -2.30 3.91 -16.23
CA THR A 173 -2.68 4.98 -17.17
C THR A 173 -3.57 6.00 -16.49
N GLY A 174 -3.10 7.24 -16.43
CA GLY A 174 -3.82 8.33 -15.77
C GLY A 174 -3.43 8.58 -14.31
N ALA A 175 -2.41 7.90 -13.79
CA ALA A 175 -1.84 8.24 -12.49
C ALA A 175 -1.36 9.70 -12.49
N LYS A 176 -1.79 10.48 -11.49
CA LYS A 176 -1.44 11.90 -11.36
C LYS A 176 -0.10 12.07 -10.62
N ASN A 177 0.15 11.23 -9.65
CA ASN A 177 1.32 11.29 -8.80
C ASN A 177 2.03 9.94 -8.81
N ILE A 178 3.35 9.97 -8.84
CA ILE A 178 4.20 8.78 -8.77
C ILE A 178 5.26 9.04 -7.71
N LEU A 179 5.38 8.11 -6.77
CA LEU A 179 6.43 8.09 -5.77
C LEU A 179 7.35 6.91 -6.07
N LEU A 180 8.62 7.18 -6.31
CA LEU A 180 9.63 6.16 -6.59
C LEU A 180 10.69 6.18 -5.50
N ASN A 181 10.96 5.03 -4.92
CA ASN A 181 12.05 4.85 -3.97
C ASN A 181 12.98 3.74 -4.45
N PHE A 182 14.26 4.07 -4.58
CA PHE A 182 15.31 3.13 -4.96
C PHE A 182 16.21 2.88 -3.75
N SER A 183 16.25 1.64 -3.31
CA SER A 183 17.17 1.19 -2.27
C SER A 183 18.19 0.24 -2.87
N VAL A 184 19.46 0.52 -2.67
CA VAL A 184 20.57 -0.32 -3.09
C VAL A 184 21.49 -0.61 -1.92
N PRO A 185 22.16 -1.78 -1.89
CA PRO A 185 23.19 -2.03 -0.87
C PRO A 185 24.40 -1.13 -1.11
N ASP A 186 25.09 -0.75 -0.04
CA ASP A 186 26.32 0.08 -0.09
C ASP A 186 27.42 -0.51 -0.98
N SER A 187 27.41 -1.82 -1.17
CA SER A 187 28.35 -2.53 -2.05
C SER A 187 28.03 -2.41 -3.55
N ASP A 188 26.90 -1.86 -3.92
CA ASP A 188 26.43 -1.83 -5.31
C ASP A 188 25.66 -0.54 -5.64
N GLU A 189 26.34 0.60 -5.50
CA GLU A 189 25.79 1.94 -5.70
C GLU A 189 25.10 2.13 -7.06
N LEU A 190 24.06 2.97 -7.08
CA LEU A 190 23.42 3.41 -8.32
C LEU A 190 24.36 4.27 -9.15
N LYS A 191 24.54 3.90 -10.41
CA LYS A 191 25.33 4.68 -11.34
C LYS A 191 24.48 5.82 -11.92
N THR A 192 25.09 6.97 -12.17
CA THR A 192 24.40 8.14 -12.75
C THR A 192 23.62 7.81 -14.03
N ARG A 193 24.12 6.87 -14.85
CA ARG A 193 23.42 6.40 -16.04
C ARG A 193 22.10 5.67 -15.71
N GLU A 194 22.06 4.95 -14.59
CA GLU A 194 20.88 4.19 -14.14
C GLU A 194 19.80 5.13 -13.63
N VAL A 195 20.19 6.19 -12.91
CA VAL A 195 19.24 7.24 -12.47
C VAL A 195 18.60 7.98 -13.65
N LYS A 196 19.32 8.15 -14.75
CA LYS A 196 18.79 8.80 -15.97
C LYS A 196 17.83 7.92 -16.78
N GLN A 197 17.74 6.63 -16.49
CA GLN A 197 16.84 5.69 -17.18
C GLN A 197 15.42 5.67 -16.56
N VAL A 198 15.28 6.24 -15.37
CA VAL A 198 14.00 6.40 -14.66
C VAL A 198 13.32 7.68 -15.09
#